data_16977d578acf73143e63923a96741c06
#
_entry.id   16977d578acf73143e63923a96741c06
#
_cell.length_a   1.000
_cell.length_b   1.000
_cell.length_c   1.000
_cell.angle_alpha   90.00
_cell.angle_beta   90.00
_cell.angle_gamma   90.00
#
_symmetry.space_group_name_H-M   'P 1'
#
loop_
_entity.id
_entity.type
_entity.pdbx_description
1 polymer ?
#
loop_
_entity_poly.entity_id
_entity_poly.type
_entity_poly.pdbx_seq_one_letter_code
_entity_poly.pdbx_strand_id
1 'polypeptide(L)'
;MSAPVASTQRRTLGLIFLTVFMDIVGFSIIIPLFPHLLDHYIRTEGSAGTLIGSLNSAAEWMGGDTVFKKTVLFGGLLSTLYSLLQFVFSPIWGALSDRLGRRRILTITLAGNALSYLLWIFAAQFWVVVLTRLVSGMMAGNIAVASAAAADITDEKERTKGMAVVGIAIGLGFVFGPVIGGLASSA
;
A
#
# COMPACT_ATOMS: atom_id res chain seq x y z
N MET A 1 36.75 6.07 -18.38
CA MET A 1 36.15 4.77 -17.99
C MET A 1 34.94 4.98 -17.06
N SER A 2 33.89 5.70 -17.49
CA SER A 2 32.73 6.07 -16.63
C SER A 2 31.36 5.60 -17.15
N ALA A 3 31.27 4.91 -18.26
CA ALA A 3 30.01 4.47 -18.87
C ALA A 3 29.29 3.30 -18.17
N PRO A 4 29.94 2.26 -17.61
CA PRO A 4 29.25 1.11 -17.01
C PRO A 4 28.54 1.45 -15.68
N VAL A 5 29.09 2.35 -14.86
CA VAL A 5 28.54 2.72 -13.54
C VAL A 5 27.24 3.51 -13.69
N ALA A 6 27.23 4.48 -14.60
CA ALA A 6 26.03 5.32 -14.84
C ALA A 6 24.84 4.52 -15.40
N SER A 7 25.10 3.50 -16.22
CA SER A 7 24.04 2.64 -16.78
C SER A 7 23.42 1.73 -15.70
N THR A 8 24.24 1.19 -14.80
CA THR A 8 23.79 0.35 -13.67
C THR A 8 22.99 1.18 -12.68
N GLN A 9 23.43 2.39 -12.35
CA GLN A 9 22.72 3.31 -11.45
C GLN A 9 21.32 3.66 -11.99
N ARG A 10 21.23 4.04 -13.28
CA ARG A 10 19.96 4.36 -13.93
C ARG A 10 18.99 3.15 -13.92
N ARG A 11 19.50 1.95 -14.19
CA ARG A 11 18.71 0.72 -14.14
C ARG A 11 18.19 0.45 -12.73
N THR A 12 19.01 0.63 -11.72
CA THR A 12 18.61 0.43 -10.33
C THR A 12 17.56 1.46 -9.89
N LEU A 13 17.73 2.74 -10.25
CA LEU A 13 16.72 3.77 -9.98
C LEU A 13 15.39 3.48 -10.69
N GLY A 14 15.43 2.97 -11.92
CA GLY A 14 14.24 2.53 -12.64
C GLY A 14 13.52 1.36 -11.96
N LEU A 15 14.25 0.41 -11.39
CA LEU A 15 13.68 -0.69 -10.60
C LEU A 15 13.07 -0.17 -9.28
N ILE A 16 13.73 0.76 -8.59
CA ILE A 16 13.21 1.41 -7.38
C ILE A 16 11.91 2.16 -7.72
N PHE A 17 11.91 2.94 -8.80
CA PHE A 17 10.71 3.62 -9.29
C PHE A 17 9.55 2.64 -9.51
N LEU A 18 9.79 1.58 -10.28
CA LEU A 18 8.75 0.61 -10.61
C LEU A 18 8.22 -0.08 -9.35
N THR A 19 9.10 -0.45 -8.43
CA THR A 19 8.75 -1.07 -7.15
C THR A 19 7.82 -0.20 -6.33
N VAL A 20 8.21 1.07 -6.10
CA VAL A 20 7.42 2.02 -5.31
C VAL A 20 6.12 2.38 -6.03
N PHE A 21 6.17 2.60 -7.35
CA PHE A 21 5.01 2.90 -8.16
C PHE A 21 3.95 1.78 -8.06
N MET A 22 4.34 0.53 -8.28
CA MET A 22 3.42 -0.61 -8.21
C MET A 22 2.85 -0.81 -6.79
N ASP A 23 3.65 -0.57 -5.76
CA ASP A 23 3.23 -0.66 -4.37
C ASP A 23 2.14 0.38 -4.06
N ILE A 24 2.35 1.64 -4.47
CA ILE A 24 1.38 2.73 -4.27
C ILE A 24 0.13 2.56 -5.15
N VAL A 25 0.26 2.08 -6.38
CA VAL A 25 -0.91 1.73 -7.22
C VAL A 25 -1.74 0.67 -6.50
N GLY A 26 -1.13 -0.42 -6.02
CA GLY A 26 -1.82 -1.49 -5.30
C GLY A 26 -2.50 -1.01 -4.01
N PHE A 27 -1.86 -0.09 -3.27
CA PHE A 27 -2.47 0.54 -2.09
C PHE A 27 -3.66 1.43 -2.45
N SER A 28 -3.51 2.30 -3.45
CA SER A 28 -4.49 3.36 -3.75
C SER A 28 -5.65 2.92 -4.63
N ILE A 29 -5.52 1.81 -5.36
CA ILE A 29 -6.59 1.22 -6.18
C ILE A 29 -7.86 0.90 -5.39
N ILE A 30 -7.72 0.60 -4.08
CA ILE A 30 -8.84 0.23 -3.22
C ILE A 30 -9.72 1.42 -2.82
N ILE A 31 -9.18 2.65 -2.87
CA ILE A 31 -9.89 3.83 -2.35
C ILE A 31 -11.26 4.02 -3.02
N PRO A 32 -11.40 3.96 -4.35
CA PRO A 32 -12.70 4.06 -5.00
C PRO A 32 -13.61 2.84 -4.77
N LEU A 33 -13.04 1.71 -4.32
CA LEU A 33 -13.78 0.48 -4.09
C LEU A 33 -14.46 0.43 -2.71
N PHE A 34 -14.12 1.32 -1.77
CA PHE A 34 -14.70 1.28 -0.42
C PHE A 34 -16.23 1.28 -0.36
N PRO A 35 -16.97 2.08 -1.18
CA PRO A 35 -18.42 2.03 -1.19
C PRO A 35 -18.94 0.65 -1.57
N HIS A 36 -18.39 0.08 -2.64
CA HIS A 36 -18.79 -1.24 -3.14
C HIS A 36 -18.45 -2.36 -2.17
N LEU A 37 -17.28 -2.29 -1.51
CA LEU A 37 -16.88 -3.26 -0.49
C LEU A 37 -17.83 -3.23 0.71
N LEU A 38 -18.16 -2.04 1.20
CA LEU A 38 -19.07 -1.87 2.34
C LEU A 38 -20.46 -2.46 2.00
N ASP A 39 -21.04 -2.09 0.86
CA ASP A 39 -22.35 -2.57 0.43
C ASP A 39 -22.35 -4.09 0.20
N HIS A 40 -21.34 -4.61 -0.50
CA HIS A 40 -21.20 -6.04 -0.79
C HIS A 40 -21.17 -6.89 0.49
N TYR A 41 -20.28 -6.57 1.43
CA TYR A 41 -20.13 -7.40 2.63
C TYR A 41 -21.27 -7.20 3.63
N ILE A 42 -21.91 -6.03 3.72
CA ILE A 42 -23.11 -5.87 4.52
C ILE A 42 -24.26 -6.73 3.98
N ARG A 43 -24.42 -6.81 2.65
CA ARG A 43 -25.46 -7.65 2.02
C ARG A 43 -25.18 -9.14 2.14
N THR A 44 -23.92 -9.55 2.07
CA THR A 44 -23.55 -10.98 2.07
C THR A 44 -23.42 -11.56 3.47
N GLU A 45 -22.89 -10.83 4.42
CA GLU A 45 -22.61 -11.31 5.78
C GLU A 45 -23.62 -10.81 6.82
N GLY A 46 -24.40 -9.78 6.47
CA GLY A 46 -25.29 -9.11 7.41
C GLY A 46 -24.54 -8.19 8.38
N SER A 47 -25.31 -7.41 9.15
CA SER A 47 -24.74 -6.43 10.10
C SER A 47 -24.70 -6.93 11.55
N ALA A 48 -25.44 -7.99 11.89
CA ALA A 48 -25.58 -8.45 13.28
C ALA A 48 -24.51 -9.50 13.63
N GLY A 49 -23.61 -9.18 14.58
CA GLY A 49 -22.61 -10.12 15.10
C GLY A 49 -21.43 -10.39 14.16
N THR A 50 -21.31 -9.67 13.07
CA THR A 50 -20.22 -9.81 12.10
C THR A 50 -19.15 -8.74 12.27
N LEU A 51 -17.94 -9.00 11.77
CA LEU A 51 -16.84 -8.03 11.81
C LEU A 51 -17.18 -6.76 11.01
N ILE A 52 -17.81 -6.94 9.83
CA ILE A 52 -18.26 -5.81 9.02
C ILE A 52 -19.33 -4.98 9.74
N GLY A 53 -20.26 -5.64 10.45
CA GLY A 53 -21.27 -4.98 11.27
C GLY A 53 -20.65 -4.17 12.41
N SER A 54 -19.66 -4.69 13.09
CA SER A 54 -18.93 -3.99 14.14
C SER A 54 -18.24 -2.72 13.62
N LEU A 55 -17.60 -2.79 12.45
CA LEU A 55 -16.99 -1.62 11.80
C LEU A 55 -18.02 -0.61 11.32
N ASN A 56 -19.16 -1.08 10.77
CA ASN A 56 -20.27 -0.21 10.39
C ASN A 56 -20.84 0.53 11.59
N SER A 57 -21.05 -0.18 12.73
CA SER A 57 -21.52 0.43 13.98
C SER A 57 -20.51 1.43 14.55
N ALA A 58 -19.20 1.14 14.44
CA ALA A 58 -18.16 2.10 14.82
C ALA A 58 -18.20 3.36 13.94
N ALA A 59 -18.40 3.21 12.63
CA ALA A 59 -18.57 4.35 11.72
C ALA A 59 -19.83 5.15 12.03
N GLU A 60 -20.94 4.52 12.38
CA GLU A 60 -22.18 5.18 12.83
C GLU A 60 -21.96 5.96 14.13
N TRP A 61 -21.31 5.36 15.10
CA TRP A 61 -20.97 6.01 16.37
C TRP A 61 -20.05 7.24 16.16
N MET A 62 -19.15 7.19 15.17
CA MET A 62 -18.28 8.31 14.80
C MET A 62 -19.00 9.40 13.97
N GLY A 63 -20.31 9.32 13.78
CA GLY A 63 -21.12 10.31 13.08
C GLY A 63 -21.42 9.98 11.61
N GLY A 64 -21.33 8.71 11.24
CA GLY A 64 -21.73 8.20 9.92
C GLY A 64 -23.24 8.17 9.72
N ASP A 65 -23.90 9.33 9.69
CA ASP A 65 -25.35 9.50 9.51
C ASP A 65 -25.81 9.39 8.06
N THR A 66 -24.92 9.50 7.10
CA THR A 66 -25.17 9.36 5.67
C THR A 66 -24.33 8.25 5.07
N VAL A 67 -24.79 7.67 3.93
CA VAL A 67 -24.04 6.62 3.21
C VAL A 67 -22.64 7.08 2.86
N PHE A 68 -22.48 8.32 2.43
CA PHE A 68 -21.17 8.90 2.11
C PHE A 68 -20.25 8.94 3.34
N LYS A 69 -20.73 9.46 4.48
CA LYS A 69 -19.93 9.52 5.71
C LYS A 69 -19.58 8.14 6.23
N LYS A 70 -20.50 7.18 6.20
CA LYS A 70 -20.23 5.77 6.56
C LYS A 70 -19.10 5.18 5.73
N THR A 71 -19.17 5.37 4.41
CA THR A 71 -18.14 4.89 3.49
C THR A 71 -16.78 5.51 3.77
N VAL A 72 -16.73 6.82 4.00
CA VAL A 72 -15.47 7.53 4.33
C VAL A 72 -14.89 7.04 5.65
N LEU A 73 -15.72 6.88 6.68
CA LEU A 73 -15.28 6.38 7.99
C LEU A 73 -14.85 4.92 7.93
N PHE A 74 -15.59 4.07 7.21
CA PHE A 74 -15.21 2.68 6.98
C PHE A 74 -13.86 2.56 6.26
N GLY A 75 -13.69 3.29 5.16
CA GLY A 75 -12.41 3.34 4.45
C GLY A 75 -11.28 3.92 5.30
N GLY A 76 -11.58 4.94 6.10
CA GLY A 76 -10.67 5.54 7.07
C GLY A 76 -10.20 4.54 8.13
N LEU A 77 -11.11 3.74 8.71
CA LEU A 77 -10.77 2.70 9.69
C LEU A 77 -9.86 1.63 9.10
N LEU A 78 -10.17 1.12 7.89
CA LEU A 78 -9.32 0.15 7.19
C LEU A 78 -7.95 0.73 6.82
N SER A 79 -7.90 1.98 6.40
CA SER A 79 -6.65 2.68 6.08
C SER A 79 -5.83 2.97 7.33
N THR A 80 -6.48 3.29 8.46
CA THR A 80 -5.81 3.50 9.75
C THR A 80 -5.14 2.21 10.23
N LEU A 81 -5.81 1.07 10.12
CA LEU A 81 -5.25 -0.23 10.47
C LEU A 81 -3.96 -0.53 9.68
N TYR A 82 -4.00 -0.33 8.36
CA TYR A 82 -2.84 -0.46 7.50
C TYR A 82 -1.72 0.50 7.91
N SER A 83 -2.04 1.80 8.10
CA SER A 83 -1.04 2.83 8.38
C SER A 83 -0.39 2.68 9.75
N LEU A 84 -1.12 2.19 10.77
CA LEU A 84 -0.56 1.88 12.09
C LEU A 84 0.48 0.76 11.99
N LEU A 85 0.17 -0.30 11.26
CA LEU A 85 1.12 -1.39 11.04
C LEU A 85 2.32 -0.92 10.21
N GLN A 86 2.10 -0.15 9.15
CA GLN A 86 3.17 0.47 8.38
C GLN A 86 4.08 1.33 9.26
N PHE A 87 3.52 2.15 10.14
CA PHE A 87 4.29 2.98 11.07
C PHE A 87 5.20 2.14 11.98
N VAL A 88 4.69 1.03 12.51
CA VAL A 88 5.45 0.14 13.40
C VAL A 88 6.50 -0.66 12.62
N PHE A 89 6.14 -1.22 11.47
CA PHE A 89 7.00 -2.15 10.73
C PHE A 89 7.98 -1.47 9.79
N SER A 90 7.72 -0.25 9.32
CA SER A 90 8.61 0.48 8.40
C SER A 90 10.02 0.71 8.97
N PRO A 91 10.21 1.15 10.23
CA PRO A 91 11.54 1.24 10.84
C PRO A 91 12.22 -0.12 10.99
N ILE A 92 11.45 -1.18 11.29
CA ILE A 92 11.98 -2.55 11.45
C ILE A 92 12.54 -3.03 10.11
N TRP A 93 11.80 -2.88 9.03
CA TRP A 93 12.24 -3.23 7.68
C TRP A 93 13.43 -2.35 7.23
N GLY A 94 13.43 -1.07 7.58
CA GLY A 94 14.56 -0.17 7.36
C GLY A 94 15.84 -0.71 8.01
N ALA A 95 15.82 -0.93 9.31
CA ALA A 95 16.97 -1.45 10.07
C ALA A 95 17.39 -2.86 9.60
N LEU A 96 16.44 -3.71 9.26
CA LEU A 96 16.72 -5.06 8.74
C LEU A 96 17.38 -4.99 7.35
N SER A 97 16.98 -4.03 6.53
CA SER A 97 17.57 -3.83 5.20
C SER A 97 19.02 -3.31 5.24
N ASP A 98 19.39 -2.58 6.31
CA ASP A 98 20.78 -2.20 6.55
C ASP A 98 21.68 -3.40 6.84
N ARG A 99 21.13 -4.39 7.55
CA ARG A 99 21.87 -5.59 7.97
C ARG A 99 21.89 -6.71 6.92
N LEU A 100 20.75 -6.99 6.29
CA LEU A 100 20.58 -8.12 5.37
C LEU A 100 20.69 -7.72 3.89
N GLY A 101 20.77 -6.42 3.61
CA GLY A 101 20.85 -5.86 2.27
C GLY A 101 19.50 -5.40 1.71
N ARG A 102 19.49 -4.23 1.07
CA ARG A 102 18.30 -3.56 0.50
C ARG A 102 17.50 -4.48 -0.42
N ARG A 103 18.19 -5.15 -1.38
CA ARG A 103 17.55 -6.00 -2.37
C ARG A 103 16.77 -7.15 -1.74
N ARG A 104 17.34 -7.82 -0.73
CA ARG A 104 16.70 -8.97 -0.08
C ARG A 104 15.42 -8.54 0.62
N ILE A 105 15.46 -7.46 1.38
CA ILE A 105 14.29 -6.96 2.12
C ILE A 105 13.22 -6.44 1.18
N LEU A 106 13.57 -5.67 0.14
CA LEU A 106 12.61 -5.27 -0.90
C LEU A 106 11.92 -6.48 -1.55
N THR A 107 12.66 -7.55 -1.82
CA THR A 107 12.07 -8.77 -2.41
C THR A 107 11.08 -9.42 -1.44
N ILE A 108 11.42 -9.53 -0.15
CA ILE A 108 10.55 -10.14 0.87
C ILE A 108 9.28 -9.32 1.06
N THR A 109 9.41 -8.00 1.23
CA THR A 109 8.26 -7.11 1.45
C THR A 109 7.35 -7.02 0.22
N LEU A 110 7.91 -7.00 -0.98
CA LEU A 110 7.15 -7.06 -2.23
C LEU A 110 6.42 -8.40 -2.40
N ALA A 111 7.09 -9.51 -2.10
CA ALA A 111 6.46 -10.83 -2.17
C ALA A 111 5.31 -10.94 -1.16
N GLY A 112 5.48 -10.40 0.05
CA GLY A 112 4.42 -10.35 1.06
C GLY A 112 3.24 -9.48 0.62
N ASN A 113 3.48 -8.32 0.00
CA ASN A 113 2.41 -7.49 -0.57
C ASN A 113 1.71 -8.19 -1.75
N ALA A 114 2.46 -8.81 -2.65
CA ALA A 114 1.88 -9.57 -3.76
C ALA A 114 0.99 -10.71 -3.24
N LEU A 115 1.44 -11.42 -2.20
CA LEU A 115 0.64 -12.46 -1.55
C LEU A 115 -0.64 -11.89 -0.93
N SER A 116 -0.58 -10.73 -0.28
CA SER A 116 -1.77 -10.09 0.29
C SER A 116 -2.78 -9.69 -0.79
N TYR A 117 -2.34 -9.20 -1.95
CA TYR A 117 -3.22 -8.91 -3.08
C TYR A 117 -3.82 -10.17 -3.70
N LEU A 118 -3.05 -11.26 -3.78
CA LEU A 118 -3.57 -12.57 -4.23
C LEU A 118 -4.65 -13.10 -3.26
N LEU A 119 -4.41 -13.00 -1.95
CA LEU A 119 -5.40 -13.39 -0.95
C LEU A 119 -6.69 -12.57 -1.08
N TRP A 120 -6.58 -11.31 -1.48
CA TRP A 120 -7.75 -10.47 -1.67
C TRP A 120 -8.64 -10.91 -2.84
N ILE A 121 -8.07 -11.47 -3.91
CA ILE A 121 -8.86 -12.04 -5.02
C ILE A 121 -9.82 -13.13 -4.52
N PHE A 122 -9.44 -13.85 -3.46
CA PHE A 122 -10.22 -14.91 -2.83
C PHE A 122 -11.01 -14.46 -1.58
N ALA A 123 -11.14 -13.15 -1.35
CA ALA A 123 -11.79 -12.61 -0.17
C ALA A 123 -13.31 -12.71 -0.26
N ALA A 124 -13.84 -13.93 -0.14
CA ALA A 124 -15.28 -14.19 -0.07
C ALA A 124 -15.92 -13.64 1.23
N GLN A 125 -15.13 -13.43 2.28
CA GLN A 125 -15.58 -12.94 3.58
C GLN A 125 -14.79 -11.70 4.01
N PHE A 126 -15.43 -10.78 4.70
CA PHE A 126 -14.82 -9.50 5.09
C PHE A 126 -13.59 -9.65 5.99
N TRP A 127 -13.55 -10.65 6.88
CA TRP A 127 -12.37 -10.90 7.71
C TRP A 127 -11.10 -11.17 6.89
N VAL A 128 -11.24 -11.75 5.68
CA VAL A 128 -10.11 -11.95 4.76
C VAL A 128 -9.57 -10.61 4.27
N VAL A 129 -10.46 -9.64 3.96
CA VAL A 129 -10.05 -8.27 3.61
C VAL A 129 -9.26 -7.63 4.75
N VAL A 130 -9.72 -7.77 5.98
CA VAL A 130 -9.00 -7.27 7.16
C VAL A 130 -7.64 -7.97 7.30
N LEU A 131 -7.58 -9.28 7.14
CA LEU A 131 -6.32 -10.03 7.17
C LEU A 131 -5.34 -9.54 6.09
N THR A 132 -5.81 -9.30 4.86
CA THR A 132 -4.95 -8.75 3.80
C THR A 132 -4.44 -7.35 4.15
N ARG A 133 -5.23 -6.51 4.83
CA ARG A 133 -4.78 -5.21 5.33
C ARG A 133 -3.72 -5.33 6.42
N LEU A 134 -3.85 -6.31 7.30
CA LEU A 134 -2.85 -6.61 8.32
C LEU A 134 -1.54 -7.05 7.67
N VAL A 135 -1.58 -8.03 6.77
CA VAL A 135 -0.39 -8.54 6.07
C VAL A 135 0.28 -7.43 5.26
N SER A 136 -0.47 -6.69 4.44
CA SER A 136 0.09 -5.62 3.63
C SER A 136 0.64 -4.46 4.47
N GLY A 137 -0.02 -4.10 5.58
CA GLY A 137 0.48 -3.10 6.52
C GLY A 137 1.80 -3.52 7.19
N MET A 138 1.92 -4.79 7.60
CA MET A 138 3.19 -5.34 8.12
C MET A 138 4.29 -5.37 7.07
N MET A 139 3.97 -5.59 5.79
CA MET A 139 4.92 -5.62 4.67
C MET A 139 5.23 -4.22 4.10
N ALA A 140 4.55 -3.17 4.53
CA ALA A 140 4.62 -1.82 3.98
C ALA A 140 5.92 -1.06 4.34
N GLY A 141 7.07 -1.74 4.30
CA GLY A 141 8.41 -1.15 4.46
C GLY A 141 9.05 -0.69 3.14
N ASN A 142 8.40 -0.95 2.00
CA ASN A 142 8.98 -0.77 0.67
C ASN A 142 9.45 0.66 0.41
N ILE A 143 8.68 1.68 0.79
CA ILE A 143 9.03 3.10 0.57
C ILE A 143 10.29 3.47 1.35
N ALA A 144 10.38 3.06 2.61
CA ALA A 144 11.54 3.36 3.47
C ALA A 144 12.81 2.70 2.93
N VAL A 145 12.73 1.40 2.60
CA VAL A 145 13.86 0.63 2.07
C VAL A 145 14.25 1.11 0.66
N ALA A 146 13.28 1.45 -0.20
CA ALA A 146 13.52 1.99 -1.53
C ALA A 146 14.18 3.38 -1.47
N SER A 147 13.73 4.25 -0.56
CA SER A 147 14.33 5.57 -0.34
C SER A 147 15.78 5.44 0.14
N ALA A 148 16.04 4.53 1.08
CA ALA A 148 17.39 4.25 1.53
C ALA A 148 18.25 3.67 0.40
N ALA A 149 17.73 2.72 -0.40
CA ALA A 149 18.44 2.18 -1.54
C ALA A 149 18.75 3.25 -2.61
N ALA A 150 17.83 4.20 -2.86
CA ALA A 150 18.07 5.31 -3.77
C ALA A 150 19.17 6.24 -3.25
N ALA A 151 19.21 6.51 -1.93
CA ALA A 151 20.24 7.31 -1.30
C ALA A 151 21.61 6.62 -1.35
N ASP A 152 21.67 5.28 -1.17
CA ASP A 152 22.91 4.50 -1.15
C ASP A 152 23.61 4.46 -2.52
N ILE A 153 22.85 4.55 -3.63
CA ILE A 153 23.39 4.46 -5.00
C ILE A 153 23.61 5.82 -5.66
N THR A 154 23.30 6.93 -4.96
CA THR A 154 23.46 8.29 -5.47
C THR A 154 24.53 9.04 -4.68
N ASP A 155 25.41 9.75 -5.37
CA ASP A 155 26.35 10.67 -4.74
C ASP A 155 25.60 11.81 -4.06
N GLU A 156 26.26 12.52 -3.13
CA GLU A 156 25.68 13.62 -2.38
C GLU A 156 25.06 14.70 -3.29
N LYS A 157 25.69 14.99 -4.44
CA LYS A 157 25.19 15.95 -5.44
C LYS A 157 23.95 15.45 -6.21
N GLU A 158 23.77 14.14 -6.32
CA GLU A 158 22.66 13.51 -7.06
C GLU A 158 21.58 12.92 -6.13
N ARG A 159 21.78 12.95 -4.81
CA ARG A 159 20.84 12.40 -3.82
C ARG A 159 19.44 12.99 -3.98
N THR A 160 19.34 14.29 -4.25
CA THR A 160 18.04 14.93 -4.53
C THR A 160 17.35 14.33 -5.73
N LYS A 161 18.08 13.98 -6.80
CA LYS A 161 17.50 13.32 -7.99
C LYS A 161 17.03 11.89 -7.65
N GLY A 162 17.81 11.13 -6.89
CA GLY A 162 17.45 9.80 -6.42
C GLY A 162 16.16 9.81 -5.60
N MET A 163 16.04 10.74 -4.66
CA MET A 163 14.84 10.92 -3.84
C MET A 163 13.64 11.42 -4.66
N ALA A 164 13.88 12.28 -5.66
CA ALA A 164 12.84 12.74 -6.57
C ALA A 164 12.21 11.57 -7.35
N VAL A 165 13.00 10.57 -7.76
CA VAL A 165 12.48 9.36 -8.43
C VAL A 165 11.47 8.63 -7.55
N VAL A 166 11.76 8.49 -6.25
CA VAL A 166 10.83 7.87 -5.28
C VAL A 166 9.57 8.73 -5.13
N GLY A 167 9.72 10.05 -4.99
CA GLY A 167 8.58 10.98 -4.88
C GLY A 167 7.67 10.97 -6.11
N ILE A 168 8.25 10.92 -7.31
CA ILE A 168 7.49 10.83 -8.58
C ILE A 168 6.75 9.48 -8.64
N ALA A 169 7.38 8.37 -8.24
CA ALA A 169 6.73 7.07 -8.19
C ALA A 169 5.50 7.07 -7.27
N ILE A 170 5.62 7.68 -6.07
CA ILE A 170 4.52 7.84 -5.12
C ILE A 170 3.40 8.69 -5.74
N GLY A 171 3.73 9.87 -6.27
CA GLY A 171 2.74 10.78 -6.87
C GLY A 171 1.98 10.13 -8.01
N LEU A 172 2.69 9.50 -8.95
CA LEU A 172 2.06 8.80 -10.07
C LEU A 172 1.21 7.61 -9.60
N GLY A 173 1.68 6.84 -8.60
CA GLY A 173 0.93 5.74 -8.02
C GLY A 173 -0.42 6.19 -7.44
N PHE A 174 -0.45 7.32 -6.73
CA PHE A 174 -1.69 7.92 -6.22
C PHE A 174 -2.62 8.49 -7.31
N VAL A 175 -2.10 8.79 -8.49
CA VAL A 175 -2.94 9.20 -9.62
C VAL A 175 -3.50 7.97 -10.34
N PHE A 176 -2.64 7.01 -10.70
CA PHE A 176 -3.05 5.85 -11.50
C PHE A 176 -3.88 4.84 -10.71
N GLY A 177 -3.60 4.65 -9.42
CA GLY A 177 -4.34 3.68 -8.60
C GLY A 177 -5.84 3.97 -8.55
N PRO A 178 -6.28 5.18 -8.11
CA PRO A 178 -7.71 5.51 -8.08
C PRO A 178 -8.36 5.52 -9.47
N VAL A 179 -7.63 5.89 -10.54
CA VAL A 179 -8.16 5.82 -11.91
C VAL A 179 -8.46 4.36 -12.29
N ILE A 180 -7.51 3.45 -12.06
CA ILE A 180 -7.72 2.03 -12.34
C ILE A 180 -8.83 1.45 -11.45
N GLY A 181 -8.83 1.77 -10.16
CA GLY A 181 -9.86 1.33 -9.22
C GLY A 181 -11.25 1.85 -9.58
N GLY A 182 -11.36 3.12 -9.98
CA GLY A 182 -12.61 3.71 -10.43
C GLY A 182 -13.16 3.06 -11.70
N LEU A 183 -12.30 2.82 -12.70
CA LEU A 183 -12.68 2.09 -13.92
C LEU A 183 -13.13 0.65 -13.61
N ALA A 184 -12.43 -0.04 -12.72
CA ALA A 184 -12.81 -1.40 -12.30
C ALA A 184 -14.12 -1.44 -11.52
N SER A 185 -14.47 -0.38 -10.79
CA SER A 185 -15.73 -0.30 -10.04
C SER A 185 -16.94 0.04 -10.90
N SER A 186 -16.73 0.55 -12.12
CA SER A 186 -17.79 0.92 -13.06
C SER A 186 -18.14 -0.18 -14.07
N ALA A 187 -17.35 -1.26 -14.14
CA ALA A 187 -17.54 -2.42 -15.01
C ALA A 187 -18.37 -3.50 -14.32
#